data_487cae67ba3294fa0d2d1b4121952af0
#
_entry.id   487cae67ba3294fa0d2d1b4121952af0
#
_cell.length_a   1.000
_cell.length_b   1.000
_cell.length_c   1.000
_cell.angle_alpha   90.00
_cell.angle_beta   90.00
_cell.angle_gamma   90.00
#
_symmetry.space_group_name_H-M   'P 1'
#
loop_
_entity.id
_entity.type
_entity.pdbx_description
1 polymer ?
#
loop_
_entity_poly.entity_id
_entity_poly.type
_entity_poly.pdbx_seq_one_letter_code
_entity_poly.pdbx_strand_id
1 'polypeptide(L)'
;AEGNSMYNEASQNLMQDMILWNDITSVRIDYTFAQEKGDTDETERLQWKLDKLLNDNCSDALYDAITWADEQKEDVSPFDKEGFIDSYFAEAQNKISEADELLEQGKKDNANGDAFGLVTVIYSVVLFMLGIVGMFKNIPNRMFILIVAIVAFVFATIYMFTIPMPTGFSMGSFFKH
;
A
#
# COMPACT_ATOMS: atom_id res chain seq x y z
N ALA A 1 -2.74 -6.68 -5.57
CA ALA A 1 -2.37 -7.08 -6.94
C ALA A 1 -1.58 -5.96 -7.65
N GLU A 2 -2.08 -4.72 -7.61
CA GLU A 2 -1.46 -3.56 -8.27
C GLU A 2 -0.06 -3.24 -7.73
N GLY A 3 0.12 -3.13 -6.42
CA GLY A 3 1.42 -2.87 -5.80
C GLY A 3 2.49 -3.92 -6.16
N ASN A 4 2.12 -5.20 -6.26
CA ASN A 4 3.05 -6.24 -6.70
C ASN A 4 3.43 -6.11 -8.19
N SER A 5 2.50 -5.66 -9.03
CA SER A 5 2.79 -5.37 -10.46
C SER A 5 3.77 -4.22 -10.59
N MET A 6 3.56 -3.14 -9.84
CA MET A 6 4.44 -1.97 -9.80
C MET A 6 5.83 -2.32 -9.25
N TYR A 7 5.90 -3.19 -8.24
CA TYR A 7 7.17 -3.68 -7.71
C TYR A 7 7.97 -4.48 -8.76
N ASN A 8 7.29 -5.32 -9.54
CA ASN A 8 7.94 -6.06 -10.63
C ASN A 8 8.42 -5.12 -11.74
N GLU A 9 7.63 -4.11 -12.10
CA GLU A 9 8.02 -3.08 -13.08
C GLU A 9 9.24 -2.28 -12.59
N ALA A 10 9.23 -1.82 -11.34
CA ALA A 10 10.36 -1.16 -10.71
C ALA A 10 11.65 -2.03 -10.75
N SER A 11 11.51 -3.32 -10.47
CA SER A 11 12.62 -4.27 -10.53
C SER A 11 13.17 -4.43 -11.96
N GLN A 12 12.29 -4.43 -12.96
CA GLN A 12 12.69 -4.50 -14.37
C GLN A 12 13.41 -3.22 -14.81
N ASN A 13 12.90 -2.06 -14.42
CA ASN A 13 13.51 -0.76 -14.73
C ASN A 13 14.91 -0.65 -14.10
N LEU A 14 15.03 -1.02 -12.82
CA LEU A 14 16.35 -1.07 -12.15
C LEU A 14 17.33 -2.01 -12.87
N MET A 15 16.84 -3.20 -13.29
CA MET A 15 17.69 -4.15 -14.03
C MET A 15 18.14 -3.58 -15.39
N GLN A 16 17.26 -2.89 -16.09
CA GLN A 16 17.60 -2.24 -17.36
C GLN A 16 18.67 -1.17 -17.16
N ASP A 17 18.54 -0.35 -16.13
CA ASP A 17 19.53 0.67 -15.79
C ASP A 17 20.87 0.07 -15.35
N MET A 18 20.87 -1.06 -14.66
CA MET A 18 22.10 -1.81 -14.35
C MET A 18 22.80 -2.33 -15.62
N ILE A 19 22.06 -2.85 -16.59
CA ILE A 19 22.60 -3.29 -17.88
C ILE A 19 23.18 -2.10 -18.64
N LEU A 20 22.43 -0.99 -18.71
CA LEU A 20 22.87 0.20 -19.38
C LEU A 20 24.15 0.79 -18.76
N TRP A 21 24.24 0.79 -17.43
CA TRP A 21 25.47 1.21 -16.73
C TRP A 21 26.68 0.34 -17.09
N ASN A 22 26.50 -0.97 -17.19
CA ASN A 22 27.57 -1.85 -17.64
C ASN A 22 28.04 -1.52 -19.08
N ASP A 23 27.09 -1.21 -19.95
CA ASP A 23 27.41 -0.80 -21.32
C ASP A 23 28.16 0.54 -21.35
N ILE A 24 27.71 1.53 -20.57
CA ILE A 24 28.37 2.83 -20.41
C ILE A 24 29.80 2.65 -19.89
N THR A 25 29.97 1.83 -18.86
CA THR A 25 31.28 1.56 -18.25
C THR A 25 32.24 0.90 -19.26
N SER A 26 31.71 -0.09 -20.02
CA SER A 26 32.50 -0.74 -21.07
C SER A 26 32.97 0.27 -22.13
N VAL A 27 32.07 1.15 -22.60
CA VAL A 27 32.41 2.19 -23.58
C VAL A 27 33.38 3.22 -23.02
N ARG A 28 33.28 3.59 -21.73
CA ARG A 28 34.23 4.49 -21.06
C ARG A 28 35.64 3.90 -21.01
N ILE A 29 35.75 2.59 -20.73
CA ILE A 29 37.03 1.86 -20.72
C ILE A 29 37.62 1.85 -22.12
N ASP A 30 36.85 1.48 -23.15
CA ASP A 30 37.32 1.44 -24.54
C ASP A 30 37.74 2.83 -25.03
N TYR A 31 37.00 3.87 -24.64
CA TYR A 31 37.33 5.27 -24.94
C TYR A 31 38.68 5.69 -24.33
N THR A 32 38.93 5.32 -23.08
CA THR A 32 40.22 5.61 -22.43
C THR A 32 41.37 4.91 -23.16
N PHE A 33 41.20 3.63 -23.54
CA PHE A 33 42.22 2.91 -24.31
C PHE A 33 42.46 3.50 -25.70
N ALA A 34 41.42 3.97 -26.41
CA ALA A 34 41.56 4.63 -27.69
C ALA A 34 42.36 5.95 -27.57
N GLN A 35 42.07 6.74 -26.52
CA GLN A 35 42.79 7.95 -26.20
C GLN A 35 44.31 7.69 -25.94
N GLU A 36 44.59 6.67 -25.11
CA GLU A 36 45.98 6.31 -24.77
C GLU A 36 46.78 5.85 -25.99
N LYS A 37 46.10 5.20 -26.95
CA LYS A 37 46.71 4.79 -28.24
C LYS A 37 46.87 5.94 -29.26
N GLY A 38 46.20 7.08 -29.02
CA GLY A 38 46.17 8.20 -29.96
C GLY A 38 45.30 7.93 -31.19
N ASP A 39 44.34 6.99 -31.12
CA ASP A 39 43.41 6.65 -32.20
C ASP A 39 42.26 7.64 -32.20
N THR A 40 42.39 8.71 -32.96
CA THR A 40 41.42 9.82 -33.00
C THR A 40 40.06 9.37 -33.55
N ASP A 41 40.02 8.55 -34.58
CA ASP A 41 38.78 8.12 -35.24
C ASP A 41 37.98 7.24 -34.32
N GLU A 42 38.64 6.31 -33.62
CA GLU A 42 37.98 5.43 -32.64
C GLU A 42 37.53 6.20 -31.41
N THR A 43 38.30 7.18 -30.95
CA THR A 43 37.93 8.05 -29.82
C THR A 43 36.66 8.84 -30.12
N GLU A 44 36.55 9.47 -31.31
CA GLU A 44 35.35 10.20 -31.72
C GLU A 44 34.12 9.27 -31.81
N ARG A 45 34.31 8.08 -32.36
CA ARG A 45 33.24 7.07 -32.47
C ARG A 45 32.71 6.63 -31.10
N LEU A 46 33.61 6.36 -30.15
CA LEU A 46 33.28 5.93 -28.82
C LEU A 46 32.64 7.06 -28.01
N GLN A 47 33.09 8.29 -28.18
CA GLN A 47 32.48 9.46 -27.58
C GLN A 47 31.03 9.63 -28.08
N TRP A 48 30.79 9.56 -29.38
CA TRP A 48 29.46 9.61 -29.94
C TRP A 48 28.56 8.49 -29.38
N LYS A 49 29.10 7.28 -29.23
CA LYS A 49 28.36 6.14 -28.64
C LYS A 49 28.02 6.43 -27.18
N LEU A 50 28.93 6.97 -26.39
CA LEU A 50 28.74 7.34 -25.01
C LEU A 50 27.64 8.39 -24.86
N ASP A 51 27.70 9.44 -25.68
CA ASP A 51 26.69 10.50 -25.70
C ASP A 51 25.31 9.95 -26.03
N LYS A 52 25.23 8.99 -26.94
CA LYS A 52 23.97 8.30 -27.27
C LYS A 52 23.42 7.47 -26.10
N LEU A 53 24.25 6.70 -25.41
CA LEU A 53 23.84 5.93 -24.25
C LEU A 53 23.32 6.83 -23.12
N LEU A 54 24.03 7.94 -22.87
CA LEU A 54 23.67 8.87 -21.79
C LEU A 54 22.42 9.70 -22.09
N ASN A 55 22.29 10.21 -23.34
CA ASN A 55 21.21 11.15 -23.65
C ASN A 55 19.92 10.48 -24.16
N ASP A 56 20.02 9.34 -24.86
CA ASP A 56 18.88 8.73 -25.52
C ASP A 56 18.31 7.52 -24.73
N ASN A 57 19.15 6.83 -23.96
CA ASN A 57 18.79 5.56 -23.36
C ASN A 57 18.75 5.59 -21.81
N CYS A 58 19.42 6.59 -21.21
CA CYS A 58 19.52 6.72 -19.76
C CYS A 58 18.23 7.28 -19.18
N SER A 59 17.73 6.70 -18.09
CA SER A 59 16.66 7.31 -17.31
C SER A 59 17.19 8.57 -16.61
N ASP A 60 16.32 9.55 -16.34
CA ASP A 60 16.70 10.76 -15.60
C ASP A 60 17.34 10.42 -14.26
N ALA A 61 16.79 9.41 -13.57
CA ALA A 61 17.28 8.97 -12.28
C ALA A 61 18.70 8.35 -12.36
N LEU A 62 18.95 7.52 -13.38
CA LEU A 62 20.29 6.95 -13.60
C LEU A 62 21.28 8.03 -14.04
N TYR A 63 20.86 8.95 -14.92
CA TYR A 63 21.72 10.06 -15.35
C TYR A 63 22.17 10.92 -14.16
N ASP A 64 21.26 11.29 -13.27
CA ASP A 64 21.57 12.02 -12.04
C ASP A 64 22.48 11.23 -11.09
N ALA A 65 22.32 9.91 -11.03
CA ALA A 65 23.16 9.05 -10.22
C ALA A 65 24.57 8.90 -10.81
N ILE A 66 24.70 8.82 -12.14
CA ILE A 66 25.99 8.82 -12.85
C ILE A 66 26.71 10.14 -12.63
N THR A 67 26.01 11.28 -12.79
CA THR A 67 26.57 12.59 -12.55
C THR A 67 27.10 12.72 -11.12
N TRP A 68 26.32 12.26 -10.15
CA TRP A 68 26.74 12.21 -8.75
C TRP A 68 28.01 11.35 -8.58
N ALA A 69 28.07 10.17 -9.19
CA ALA A 69 29.23 9.27 -9.08
C ALA A 69 30.48 9.89 -9.70
N ASP A 70 30.36 10.55 -10.86
CA ASP A 70 31.45 11.22 -11.54
C ASP A 70 32.03 12.43 -10.75
N GLU A 71 31.26 13.02 -9.85
CA GLU A 71 31.67 14.10 -8.93
C GLU A 71 32.44 13.57 -7.71
N GLN A 72 32.38 12.27 -7.40
CA GLN A 72 33.08 11.70 -6.27
C GLN A 72 34.59 11.62 -6.54
N LYS A 73 35.38 11.67 -5.47
CA LYS A 73 36.86 11.53 -5.57
C LYS A 73 37.32 10.08 -5.71
N GLU A 74 36.44 9.16 -5.35
CA GLU A 74 36.67 7.71 -5.39
C GLU A 74 35.86 7.12 -6.55
N ASP A 75 36.30 5.98 -7.06
CA ASP A 75 35.56 5.23 -8.07
C ASP A 75 34.37 4.52 -7.41
N VAL A 76 33.22 5.19 -7.45
CA VAL A 76 31.98 4.70 -6.85
C VAL A 76 30.94 4.41 -7.93
N SER A 77 30.05 3.46 -7.63
CA SER A 77 28.96 3.14 -8.54
C SER A 77 27.80 4.14 -8.39
N PRO A 78 27.05 4.48 -9.46
CA PRO A 78 25.81 5.24 -9.35
C PRO A 78 24.80 4.61 -8.39
N PHE A 79 24.85 3.27 -8.25
CA PHE A 79 23.97 2.52 -7.36
C PHE A 79 24.32 2.65 -5.87
N ASP A 80 25.49 3.25 -5.54
CA ASP A 80 25.89 3.58 -4.18
C ASP A 80 25.28 4.91 -3.69
N LYS A 81 24.65 5.68 -4.59
CA LYS A 81 23.97 6.93 -4.25
C LYS A 81 22.78 6.62 -3.31
N GLU A 82 22.78 7.27 -2.14
CA GLU A 82 21.73 7.10 -1.13
C GLU A 82 20.35 7.39 -1.72
N GLY A 83 19.41 6.49 -1.50
CA GLY A 83 18.02 6.61 -1.95
C GLY A 83 17.81 6.35 -3.45
N PHE A 84 18.85 6.13 -4.26
CA PHE A 84 18.69 5.89 -5.70
C PHE A 84 17.92 4.60 -5.96
N ILE A 85 18.33 3.48 -5.37
CA ILE A 85 17.62 2.20 -5.53
C ILE A 85 16.20 2.29 -4.94
N ASP A 86 16.05 2.92 -3.77
CA ASP A 86 14.76 3.07 -3.12
C ASP A 86 13.76 3.88 -3.95
N SER A 87 14.24 4.82 -4.77
CA SER A 87 13.40 5.64 -5.63
C SER A 87 12.60 4.83 -6.65
N TYR A 88 13.12 3.70 -7.14
CA TYR A 88 12.40 2.81 -8.04
C TYR A 88 11.19 2.15 -7.37
N PHE A 89 11.28 1.85 -6.09
CA PHE A 89 10.28 1.10 -5.35
C PHE A 89 9.32 1.97 -4.54
N ALA A 90 9.58 3.27 -4.43
CA ALA A 90 8.83 4.19 -3.56
C ALA A 90 7.31 4.18 -3.86
N GLU A 91 6.93 4.22 -5.13
CA GLU A 91 5.53 4.20 -5.54
C GLU A 91 4.85 2.86 -5.25
N ALA A 92 5.55 1.75 -5.53
CA ALA A 92 5.06 0.41 -5.23
C ALA A 92 4.87 0.19 -3.73
N GLN A 93 5.82 0.65 -2.91
CA GLN A 93 5.74 0.57 -1.45
C GLN A 93 4.58 1.39 -0.90
N ASN A 94 4.36 2.60 -1.42
CA ASN A 94 3.22 3.44 -1.04
C ASN A 94 1.88 2.75 -1.35
N LYS A 95 1.76 2.13 -2.52
CA LYS A 95 0.56 1.39 -2.91
C LYS A 95 0.31 0.14 -2.06
N ILE A 96 1.36 -0.57 -1.69
CA ILE A 96 1.26 -1.72 -0.78
C ILE A 96 0.81 -1.25 0.61
N SER A 97 1.40 -0.18 1.13
CA SER A 97 1.03 0.39 2.43
C SER A 97 -0.43 0.86 2.45
N GLU A 98 -0.89 1.57 1.41
CA GLU A 98 -2.29 1.98 1.26
C GLU A 98 -3.24 0.76 1.25
N ALA A 99 -2.87 -0.31 0.54
CA ALA A 99 -3.67 -1.52 0.49
C ALA A 99 -3.74 -2.22 1.86
N ASP A 100 -2.64 -2.25 2.60
CA ASP A 100 -2.58 -2.84 3.95
C ASP A 100 -3.43 -2.03 4.95
N GLU A 101 -3.40 -0.70 4.87
CA GLU A 101 -4.26 0.17 5.68
C GLU A 101 -5.75 -0.08 5.41
N LEU A 102 -6.13 -0.18 4.12
CA LEU A 102 -7.51 -0.50 3.73
C LEU A 102 -7.95 -1.88 4.19
N LEU A 103 -7.05 -2.86 4.15
CA LEU A 103 -7.30 -4.22 4.65
C LEU A 103 -7.51 -4.22 6.17
N GLU A 104 -6.70 -3.48 6.91
CA GLU A 104 -6.83 -3.36 8.37
C GLU A 104 -8.14 -2.65 8.74
N GLN A 105 -8.48 -1.59 8.00
CA GLN A 105 -9.76 -0.91 8.17
C GLN A 105 -10.94 -1.84 7.89
N GLY A 106 -10.88 -2.61 6.79
CA GLY A 106 -11.91 -3.59 6.46
C GLY A 106 -12.09 -4.67 7.53
N LYS A 107 -11.01 -5.12 8.18
CA LYS A 107 -11.08 -6.05 9.30
C LYS A 107 -11.78 -5.42 10.52
N LYS A 108 -11.49 -4.16 10.83
CA LYS A 108 -12.14 -3.41 11.92
C LYS A 108 -13.63 -3.23 11.64
N ASP A 109 -13.99 -2.83 10.42
CA ASP A 109 -15.38 -2.65 10.02
C ASP A 109 -16.17 -3.98 10.05
N ASN A 110 -15.56 -5.08 9.66
CA ASN A 110 -16.16 -6.40 9.75
C ASN A 110 -16.40 -6.82 11.20
N ALA A 111 -15.42 -6.60 12.09
CA ALA A 111 -15.57 -6.88 13.52
C ALA A 111 -16.68 -6.02 14.16
N ASN A 112 -16.83 -4.76 13.76
CA ASN A 112 -17.93 -3.90 14.17
C ASN A 112 -19.27 -4.42 13.64
N GLY A 113 -19.32 -4.92 12.40
CA GLY A 113 -20.49 -5.57 11.81
C GLY A 113 -20.94 -6.80 12.60
N ASP A 114 -20.00 -7.65 13.00
CA ASP A 114 -20.27 -8.82 13.85
C ASP A 114 -20.82 -8.41 15.22
N ALA A 115 -20.29 -7.34 15.83
CA ALA A 115 -20.80 -6.79 17.08
C ALA A 115 -22.24 -6.27 16.95
N PHE A 116 -22.60 -5.59 15.84
CA PHE A 116 -23.99 -5.21 15.55
C PHE A 116 -24.89 -6.44 15.33
N GLY A 117 -24.36 -7.48 14.67
CA GLY A 117 -25.04 -8.77 14.54
C GLY A 117 -25.40 -9.37 15.89
N LEU A 118 -24.48 -9.37 16.85
CA LEU A 118 -24.72 -9.84 18.21
C LEU A 118 -25.84 -9.03 18.90
N VAL A 119 -25.84 -7.72 18.79
CA VAL A 119 -26.91 -6.84 19.32
C VAL A 119 -28.28 -7.24 18.75
N THR A 120 -28.32 -7.49 17.43
CA THR A 120 -29.55 -7.92 16.75
C THR A 120 -30.08 -9.26 17.29
N VAL A 121 -29.18 -10.21 17.55
CA VAL A 121 -29.53 -11.49 18.16
C VAL A 121 -30.10 -11.28 19.57
N ILE A 122 -29.47 -10.45 20.40
CA ILE A 122 -29.97 -10.14 21.74
C ILE A 122 -31.37 -9.52 21.68
N TYR A 123 -31.59 -8.53 20.80
CA TYR A 123 -32.92 -7.94 20.61
C TYR A 123 -33.96 -8.97 20.17
N SER A 124 -33.58 -9.89 19.29
CA SER A 124 -34.50 -10.96 18.86
C SER A 124 -34.92 -11.85 20.02
N VAL A 125 -33.98 -12.22 20.90
CA VAL A 125 -34.27 -13.00 22.10
C VAL A 125 -35.15 -12.23 23.07
N VAL A 126 -34.89 -10.95 23.30
CA VAL A 126 -35.69 -10.05 24.13
C VAL A 126 -37.13 -9.99 23.61
N LEU A 127 -37.30 -9.75 22.31
CA LEU A 127 -38.64 -9.71 21.69
C LEU A 127 -39.38 -11.03 21.81
N PHE A 128 -38.69 -12.17 21.66
CA PHE A 128 -39.25 -13.48 21.87
C PHE A 128 -39.71 -13.68 23.32
N MET A 129 -38.91 -13.32 24.32
CA MET A 129 -39.25 -13.39 25.73
C MET A 129 -40.47 -12.50 26.05
N LEU A 130 -40.52 -11.28 25.54
CA LEU A 130 -41.66 -10.37 25.70
C LEU A 130 -42.92 -10.92 25.03
N GLY A 131 -42.82 -11.57 23.87
CA GLY A 131 -43.89 -12.23 23.17
C GLY A 131 -44.50 -13.36 24.02
N ILE A 132 -43.66 -14.23 24.60
CA ILE A 132 -44.12 -15.31 25.51
C ILE A 132 -44.88 -14.71 26.71
N VAL A 133 -44.29 -13.70 27.36
CA VAL A 133 -44.91 -13.02 28.51
C VAL A 133 -46.26 -12.39 28.13
N GLY A 134 -46.38 -11.86 26.89
CA GLY A 134 -47.63 -11.26 26.38
C GLY A 134 -48.73 -12.28 26.08
N MET A 135 -48.34 -13.43 25.49
CA MET A 135 -49.31 -14.46 25.08
C MET A 135 -49.85 -15.32 26.23
N PHE A 136 -49.03 -15.62 27.20
CA PHE A 136 -49.39 -16.56 28.27
C PHE A 136 -49.60 -15.83 29.59
N LYS A 137 -50.84 -15.67 30.01
CA LYS A 137 -51.22 -14.95 31.25
C LYS A 137 -50.84 -15.66 32.54
N ASN A 138 -50.66 -16.98 32.53
CA ASN A 138 -50.49 -17.85 33.73
C ASN A 138 -49.10 -18.49 33.83
N ILE A 139 -48.04 -17.84 33.33
CA ILE A 139 -46.69 -18.36 33.49
C ILE A 139 -46.19 -18.09 34.92
N PRO A 140 -45.72 -19.11 35.65
CA PRO A 140 -45.03 -18.89 36.91
C PRO A 140 -43.78 -18.07 36.64
N ASN A 141 -43.49 -17.10 37.51
CA ASN A 141 -42.35 -16.17 37.38
C ASN A 141 -42.40 -15.18 36.20
N ARG A 142 -43.58 -14.85 35.67
CA ARG A 142 -43.78 -13.86 34.60
C ARG A 142 -42.99 -12.55 34.83
N MET A 143 -43.04 -12.04 36.07
CA MET A 143 -42.28 -10.81 36.44
C MET A 143 -40.78 -10.99 36.33
N PHE A 144 -40.26 -12.16 36.65
CA PHE A 144 -38.81 -12.45 36.49
C PHE A 144 -38.39 -12.42 35.04
N ILE A 145 -39.15 -13.07 34.14
CA ILE A 145 -38.84 -13.06 32.69
C ILE A 145 -38.89 -11.64 32.14
N LEU A 146 -39.87 -10.83 32.57
CA LEU A 146 -39.98 -9.43 32.14
C LEU A 146 -38.76 -8.60 32.59
N ILE A 147 -38.31 -8.74 33.83
CA ILE A 147 -37.14 -8.03 34.35
C ILE A 147 -35.88 -8.43 33.58
N VAL A 148 -35.67 -9.72 33.33
CA VAL A 148 -34.50 -10.21 32.55
C VAL A 148 -34.53 -9.64 31.13
N ALA A 149 -35.69 -9.62 30.48
CA ALA A 149 -35.83 -9.06 29.13
C ALA A 149 -35.52 -7.56 29.11
N ILE A 150 -35.98 -6.78 30.09
CA ILE A 150 -35.70 -5.35 30.19
C ILE A 150 -34.19 -5.10 30.43
N VAL A 151 -33.58 -5.88 31.34
CA VAL A 151 -32.14 -5.76 31.62
C VAL A 151 -31.31 -6.09 30.37
N ALA A 152 -31.65 -7.17 29.66
CA ALA A 152 -30.97 -7.55 28.42
C ALA A 152 -31.15 -6.48 27.33
N PHE A 153 -32.34 -5.90 27.19
CA PHE A 153 -32.61 -4.81 26.26
C PHE A 153 -31.74 -3.57 26.54
N VAL A 154 -31.70 -3.12 27.80
CA VAL A 154 -30.91 -1.96 28.20
C VAL A 154 -29.44 -2.22 27.98
N PHE A 155 -28.93 -3.39 28.34
CA PHE A 155 -27.56 -3.79 28.13
C PHE A 155 -27.20 -3.77 26.63
N ALA A 156 -28.02 -4.41 25.78
CA ALA A 156 -27.78 -4.44 24.33
C ALA A 156 -27.81 -3.04 23.72
N THR A 157 -28.70 -2.16 24.21
CA THR A 157 -28.80 -0.78 23.75
C THR A 157 -27.54 0.02 24.11
N ILE A 158 -27.05 -0.08 25.34
CA ILE A 158 -25.82 0.56 25.78
C ILE A 158 -24.64 0.04 24.92
N TYR A 159 -24.54 -1.29 24.77
CA TYR A 159 -23.49 -1.91 23.98
C TYR A 159 -23.52 -1.45 22.52
N MET A 160 -24.70 -1.35 21.89
CA MET A 160 -24.86 -0.84 20.53
C MET A 160 -24.23 0.55 20.33
N PHE A 161 -24.40 1.45 21.32
CA PHE A 161 -23.84 2.80 21.26
C PHE A 161 -22.32 2.85 21.50
N THR A 162 -21.70 1.76 21.97
CA THR A 162 -20.24 1.67 22.13
C THR A 162 -19.54 1.17 20.86
N ILE A 163 -20.29 0.58 19.90
CA ILE A 163 -19.73 0.06 18.66
C ILE A 163 -19.46 1.24 17.70
N PRO A 164 -18.21 1.41 17.21
CA PRO A 164 -17.90 2.44 16.23
C PRO A 164 -18.71 2.21 14.94
N MET A 165 -19.16 3.31 14.32
CA MET A 165 -19.79 3.24 13.01
C MET A 165 -18.75 2.87 11.95
N PRO A 166 -19.11 2.02 10.94
CA PRO A 166 -18.22 1.68 9.84
C PRO A 166 -17.75 2.93 9.10
N THR A 167 -16.50 2.91 8.63
CA THR A 167 -15.94 3.98 7.81
C THR A 167 -16.73 4.11 6.50
N GLY A 168 -17.08 5.33 6.14
CA GLY A 168 -17.91 5.63 4.96
C GLY A 168 -19.43 5.61 5.22
N PHE A 169 -19.89 5.23 6.42
CA PHE A 169 -21.29 5.36 6.78
C PHE A 169 -21.65 6.84 7.05
N SER A 170 -22.46 7.41 6.18
CA SER A 170 -23.01 8.75 6.37
C SER A 170 -24.52 8.67 6.43
N MET A 171 -25.12 9.06 7.57
CA MET A 171 -26.57 9.17 7.69
C MET A 171 -27.18 10.12 6.66
N GLY A 172 -26.42 11.11 6.19
CA GLY A 172 -26.84 12.04 5.14
C GLY A 172 -27.03 11.40 3.75
N SER A 173 -26.43 10.25 3.48
CA SER A 173 -26.62 9.54 2.21
C SER A 173 -28.00 8.89 2.07
N PHE A 174 -28.67 8.58 3.18
CA PHE A 174 -30.01 7.99 3.20
C PHE A 174 -31.14 9.01 2.92
N PHE A 175 -30.89 10.30 3.11
CA PHE A 175 -31.87 11.36 2.95
C PHE A 175 -31.72 12.17 1.65
N LYS A 176 -30.80 11.74 0.77
CA LYS A 176 -30.58 12.33 -0.55
C LYS A 176 -31.25 11.50 -1.65
N HIS A 177 -32.57 11.33 -1.55
CA HIS A 177 -33.41 10.89 -2.67
C HIS A 177 -34.62 11.83 -2.82
#